data_0ee0b55d629f865f595c62add585afcd
#
_entry.id   0ee0b55d629f865f595c62add585afcd
#
_cell.length_a   1.000
_cell.length_b   1.000
_cell.length_c   1.000
_cell.angle_alpha   90.00
_cell.angle_beta   90.00
_cell.angle_gamma   90.00
#
_symmetry.space_group_name_H-M   'P 1'
#
loop_
_entity.id
_entity.type
_entity.pdbx_description
1 polymer ?
#
loop_
_entity_poly.entity_id
_entity_poly.type
_entity_poly.pdbx_seq_one_letter_code
_entity_poly.pdbx_strand_id
1 'polypeptide(L)'
;MTKKIPKKKLVLLDAHAIIHRAYHALPKFSSSDGTPTGGLYGIISMMFSIIKDLNPDYIVACYDLPKPTHRHIAFKDYKAGRKKSDPELVSQIISSREIFVAFGIPIYDCEGFEADDLLGTIAEQMRDDKEIEIVIASGDMDTLQLVRGNDVKVYTLRKGLKDIVLYSEKKVIERFGFKPKQIIDFKGLRGDPSDNIPGVAGIGEKSGTDLVVKFKNIEGVYKAVEKGEEYMKEHGFTKRVFNALSENKEEAEFSKVLATIHLEAPIKFKLPEKEWKDTLVMKDLHDVFEKFEFRNFGPRLNEALGEPINNIEEEKKEDIDPELEKELKVLLWVADSNYTNPDLEEVYRFTKSKDPISAREFLIKSLMTQKTLNIFDDIEKPLIPIVDKMRKIGVELDSKHLGVMSKKIHKELDILEKEIYKLAGREFNIKSPKQLGEVLYDELNLKVKSGGKTAGGARSTKEEILQKMDEQHEIIKPILEYRELQKLVSTYIDALPKLVGKDDRLHPTLLQHGTTTGRMASIDPNIQNIPVRSERGKEIRSAFVAKKGYVLVACDYSQIELRIAAMISKD
;
A
#
# COMPACT_ATOMS: atom_id res chain seq x y z
N MET A 1 -22.19 17.50 32.47
CA MET A 1 -21.30 17.36 31.31
C MET A 1 -22.17 16.90 30.15
N THR A 2 -22.57 17.78 29.26
CA THR A 2 -23.30 17.46 28.03
C THR A 2 -22.40 16.57 27.17
N LYS A 3 -22.80 15.32 26.90
CA LYS A 3 -22.13 14.46 25.91
C LYS A 3 -22.13 15.22 24.58
N LYS A 4 -20.96 15.64 24.11
CA LYS A 4 -20.78 16.18 22.76
C LYS A 4 -21.18 15.07 21.78
N ILE A 5 -22.23 15.30 21.00
CA ILE A 5 -22.61 14.42 19.89
C ILE A 5 -21.39 14.39 18.94
N PRO A 6 -20.89 13.23 18.53
CA PRO A 6 -19.79 13.17 17.57
C PRO A 6 -20.22 13.84 16.25
N LYS A 7 -19.34 14.64 15.67
CA LYS A 7 -19.58 15.26 14.37
C LYS A 7 -19.67 14.17 13.29
N LYS A 8 -20.57 14.38 12.32
CA LYS A 8 -20.59 13.57 11.09
C LYS A 8 -19.36 13.86 10.23
N LYS A 9 -18.85 12.86 9.53
CA LYS A 9 -17.66 12.98 8.70
C LYS A 9 -18.01 13.04 7.22
N LEU A 10 -17.60 14.13 6.58
CA LEU A 10 -17.57 14.27 5.13
C LEU A 10 -16.15 14.00 4.61
N VAL A 11 -15.99 12.92 3.84
CA VAL A 11 -14.72 12.61 3.18
C VAL A 11 -14.75 13.14 1.75
N LEU A 12 -13.78 13.98 1.42
CA LEU A 12 -13.55 14.52 0.08
C LEU A 12 -12.36 13.80 -0.55
N LEU A 13 -12.57 13.12 -1.66
CA LEU A 13 -11.57 12.32 -2.35
C LEU A 13 -10.96 13.12 -3.51
N ASP A 14 -9.65 13.25 -3.51
CA ASP A 14 -8.89 13.64 -4.69
C ASP A 14 -8.69 12.40 -5.58
N ALA A 15 -9.62 12.20 -6.51
CA ALA A 15 -9.65 11.00 -7.34
C ALA A 15 -8.39 10.88 -8.23
N HIS A 16 -7.89 12.00 -8.78
CA HIS A 16 -6.70 12.00 -9.63
C HIS A 16 -5.44 11.62 -8.86
N ALA A 17 -5.16 12.27 -7.73
CA ALA A 17 -3.98 11.95 -6.92
C ALA A 17 -4.01 10.50 -6.40
N ILE A 18 -5.20 10.00 -6.07
CA ILE A 18 -5.39 8.61 -5.61
C ILE A 18 -5.06 7.62 -6.73
N ILE A 19 -5.64 7.79 -7.93
CA ILE A 19 -5.42 6.84 -9.03
C ILE A 19 -3.99 6.88 -9.57
N HIS A 20 -3.40 8.07 -9.69
CA HIS A 20 -1.99 8.21 -10.06
C HIS A 20 -1.08 7.45 -9.10
N ARG A 21 -1.31 7.60 -7.81
CA ARG A 21 -0.53 6.89 -6.80
C ARG A 21 -0.73 5.39 -6.87
N ALA A 22 -1.96 4.92 -7.03
CA ALA A 22 -2.30 3.51 -7.15
C ALA A 22 -1.62 2.88 -8.37
N TYR A 23 -1.71 3.53 -9.52
CA TYR A 23 -1.11 3.08 -10.77
C TYR A 23 0.41 2.90 -10.68
N HIS A 24 1.11 3.84 -10.02
CA HIS A 24 2.57 3.75 -9.87
C HIS A 24 3.04 2.89 -8.69
N ALA A 25 2.16 2.57 -7.74
CA ALA A 25 2.51 1.76 -6.57
C ALA A 25 2.28 0.26 -6.76
N LEU A 26 1.44 -0.12 -7.70
CA LEU A 26 1.05 -1.50 -7.95
C LEU A 26 1.69 -2.05 -9.24
N PRO A 27 1.86 -3.39 -9.33
CA PRO A 27 2.21 -4.04 -10.60
C PRO A 27 1.17 -3.73 -11.69
N LYS A 28 1.56 -3.87 -12.94
CA LYS A 28 0.62 -3.78 -14.05
C LYS A 28 -0.29 -5.00 -14.04
N PHE A 29 -1.55 -4.79 -13.66
CA PHE A 29 -2.62 -5.77 -13.76
C PHE A 29 -3.47 -5.46 -14.99
N SER A 30 -3.99 -6.51 -15.62
CA SER A 30 -4.98 -6.40 -16.69
C SER A 30 -6.04 -7.46 -16.47
N SER A 31 -7.28 -7.17 -16.87
CA SER A 31 -8.33 -8.16 -17.01
C SER A 31 -8.03 -9.13 -18.16
N SER A 32 -8.81 -10.20 -18.26
CA SER A 32 -8.62 -11.27 -19.28
C SER A 32 -8.72 -10.75 -20.73
N ASP A 33 -9.42 -9.64 -20.96
CA ASP A 33 -9.52 -8.95 -22.25
C ASP A 33 -8.37 -7.98 -22.53
N GLY A 34 -7.40 -7.86 -21.61
CA GLY A 34 -6.26 -6.96 -21.73
C GLY A 34 -6.49 -5.54 -21.23
N THR A 35 -7.66 -5.23 -20.66
CA THR A 35 -7.95 -3.90 -20.09
C THR A 35 -7.08 -3.65 -18.86
N PRO A 36 -6.29 -2.54 -18.77
CA PRO A 36 -5.47 -2.24 -17.60
C PRO A 36 -6.33 -1.94 -16.38
N THR A 37 -6.07 -2.62 -15.25
CA THR A 37 -6.90 -2.52 -14.03
C THR A 37 -6.13 -2.21 -12.75
N GLY A 38 -4.79 -2.11 -12.79
CA GLY A 38 -3.95 -1.92 -11.60
C GLY A 38 -4.29 -0.68 -10.78
N GLY A 39 -4.51 0.48 -11.44
CA GLY A 39 -4.93 1.71 -10.77
C GLY A 39 -6.34 1.62 -10.19
N LEU A 40 -7.27 0.95 -10.90
CA LEU A 40 -8.65 0.72 -10.44
C LEU A 40 -8.68 -0.16 -9.20
N TYR A 41 -7.88 -1.25 -9.19
CA TYR A 41 -7.69 -2.09 -8.01
C TYR A 41 -7.19 -1.28 -6.81
N GLY A 42 -6.24 -0.39 -7.06
CA GLY A 42 -5.68 0.47 -6.02
C GLY A 42 -6.68 1.47 -5.45
N ILE A 43 -7.52 2.10 -6.29
CA ILE A 43 -8.60 2.99 -5.85
C ILE A 43 -9.54 2.25 -4.89
N ILE A 44 -10.06 1.08 -5.28
CA ILE A 44 -11.00 0.33 -4.46
C ILE A 44 -10.34 -0.12 -3.15
N SER A 45 -9.09 -0.59 -3.22
CA SER A 45 -8.33 -0.96 -2.01
C SER A 45 -8.16 0.22 -1.06
N MET A 46 -7.96 1.43 -1.58
CA MET A 46 -7.86 2.64 -0.79
C MET A 46 -9.21 3.08 -0.23
N MET A 47 -10.29 2.92 -1.00
CA MET A 47 -11.65 3.14 -0.53
C MET A 47 -11.95 2.28 0.70
N PHE A 48 -11.60 1.00 0.69
CA PHE A 48 -11.78 0.13 1.86
C PHE A 48 -10.98 0.62 3.08
N SER A 49 -9.76 1.11 2.87
CA SER A 49 -8.97 1.70 3.96
C SER A 49 -9.63 2.97 4.52
N ILE A 50 -10.10 3.86 3.65
CA ILE A 50 -10.81 5.09 4.03
C ILE A 50 -12.08 4.77 4.82
N ILE A 51 -12.88 3.81 4.34
CA ILE A 51 -14.11 3.37 5.01
C ILE A 51 -13.80 2.82 6.40
N LYS A 52 -12.82 1.93 6.50
CA LYS A 52 -12.40 1.29 7.76
C LYS A 52 -11.81 2.29 8.76
N ASP A 53 -10.90 3.16 8.31
CA ASP A 53 -10.15 4.06 9.18
C ASP A 53 -10.95 5.28 9.61
N LEU A 54 -11.77 5.81 8.72
CA LEU A 54 -12.48 7.07 8.94
C LEU A 54 -13.95 6.87 9.32
N ASN A 55 -14.58 5.74 8.94
CA ASN A 55 -16.02 5.50 9.09
C ASN A 55 -16.83 6.72 8.63
N PRO A 56 -16.81 7.06 7.32
CA PRO A 56 -17.43 8.28 6.80
C PRO A 56 -18.96 8.20 6.82
N ASP A 57 -19.62 9.33 7.12
CA ASP A 57 -21.06 9.49 6.95
C ASP A 57 -21.38 9.94 5.51
N TYR A 58 -20.49 10.74 4.91
CA TYR A 58 -20.62 11.23 3.54
C TYR A 58 -19.28 11.10 2.80
N ILE A 59 -19.33 10.75 1.51
CA ILE A 59 -18.16 10.68 0.64
C ILE A 59 -18.46 11.40 -0.67
N VAL A 60 -17.47 12.14 -1.18
CA VAL A 60 -17.54 12.87 -2.45
C VAL A 60 -16.20 12.76 -3.16
N ALA A 61 -16.21 12.62 -4.48
CA ALA A 61 -15.00 12.55 -5.31
C ALA A 61 -14.85 13.81 -6.18
N CYS A 62 -13.66 14.39 -6.20
CA CYS A 62 -13.30 15.52 -7.07
C CYS A 62 -12.32 15.05 -8.15
N TYR A 63 -12.54 15.50 -9.39
CA TYR A 63 -11.74 15.15 -10.55
C TYR A 63 -11.17 16.35 -11.27
N ASP A 64 -9.96 16.21 -11.79
CA ASP A 64 -9.43 17.11 -12.81
C ASP A 64 -10.09 16.81 -14.18
N LEU A 65 -10.25 17.85 -14.97
CA LEU A 65 -10.61 17.72 -16.37
C LEU A 65 -9.37 17.89 -17.28
N PRO A 66 -9.31 17.21 -18.42
CA PRO A 66 -8.18 17.31 -19.35
C PRO A 66 -8.21 18.63 -20.15
N LYS A 67 -8.41 19.76 -19.47
CA LYS A 67 -8.49 21.11 -20.03
C LYS A 67 -7.56 22.05 -19.28
N PRO A 68 -7.07 23.12 -19.92
CA PRO A 68 -6.30 24.15 -19.23
C PRO A 68 -7.08 24.76 -18.07
N THR A 69 -6.39 24.98 -16.96
CA THR A 69 -6.94 25.65 -15.79
C THR A 69 -6.55 27.12 -15.74
N HIS A 70 -7.13 27.89 -14.83
CA HIS A 70 -6.78 29.29 -14.61
C HIS A 70 -5.27 29.48 -14.37
N ARG A 71 -4.58 28.48 -13.76
CA ARG A 71 -3.12 28.50 -13.56
C ARG A 71 -2.36 28.39 -14.88
N HIS A 72 -2.81 27.57 -15.81
CA HIS A 72 -2.22 27.48 -17.16
C HIS A 72 -2.43 28.77 -17.99
N ILE A 73 -3.55 29.47 -17.74
CA ILE A 73 -3.81 30.78 -18.37
C ILE A 73 -2.86 31.85 -17.80
N ALA A 74 -2.65 31.85 -16.48
CA ALA A 74 -1.75 32.77 -15.80
C ALA A 74 -0.26 32.49 -16.10
N PHE A 75 0.11 31.21 -16.23
CA PHE A 75 1.48 30.78 -16.47
C PHE A 75 1.52 29.59 -17.43
N LYS A 76 1.96 29.84 -18.66
CA LYS A 76 1.99 28.83 -19.74
C LYS A 76 2.87 27.62 -19.42
N ASP A 77 3.90 27.82 -18.62
CA ASP A 77 4.83 26.77 -18.24
C ASP A 77 4.40 26.02 -16.97
N TYR A 78 3.22 26.33 -16.42
CA TYR A 78 2.67 25.59 -15.28
C TYR A 78 2.51 24.11 -15.64
N LYS A 79 3.10 23.23 -14.82
CA LYS A 79 3.16 21.77 -15.04
C LYS A 79 3.81 21.33 -16.38
N ALA A 80 4.52 22.22 -17.10
CA ALA A 80 5.14 21.90 -18.39
C ALA A 80 6.20 20.79 -18.32
N GLY A 81 6.82 20.58 -17.16
CA GLY A 81 7.78 19.50 -16.92
C GLY A 81 7.15 18.11 -16.73
N ARG A 82 5.83 18.01 -16.59
CA ARG A 82 5.13 16.73 -16.41
C ARG A 82 5.12 15.96 -17.74
N LYS A 83 5.58 14.70 -17.71
CA LYS A 83 5.46 13.79 -18.86
C LYS A 83 3.98 13.57 -19.17
N LYS A 84 3.65 13.41 -20.45
CA LYS A 84 2.29 12.97 -20.85
C LYS A 84 1.95 11.69 -20.08
N SER A 85 0.74 11.66 -19.55
CA SER A 85 0.23 10.49 -18.85
C SER A 85 0.22 9.28 -19.78
N ASP A 86 0.58 8.12 -19.24
CA ASP A 86 0.50 6.84 -19.94
C ASP A 86 -0.95 6.63 -20.42
N PRO A 87 -1.18 6.22 -21.69
CA PRO A 87 -2.53 5.93 -22.19
C PRO A 87 -3.30 4.92 -21.30
N GLU A 88 -2.61 3.93 -20.74
CA GLU A 88 -3.20 2.98 -19.78
C GLU A 88 -3.71 3.68 -18.50
N LEU A 89 -2.99 4.69 -18.00
CA LEU A 89 -3.43 5.47 -16.85
C LEU A 89 -4.64 6.33 -17.20
N VAL A 90 -4.64 6.97 -18.38
CA VAL A 90 -5.77 7.79 -18.83
C VAL A 90 -7.04 6.96 -18.95
N SER A 91 -6.97 5.75 -19.53
CA SER A 91 -8.12 4.84 -19.62
C SER A 91 -8.66 4.48 -18.23
N GLN A 92 -7.78 4.22 -17.26
CA GLN A 92 -8.18 3.89 -15.90
C GLN A 92 -8.76 5.10 -15.13
N ILE A 93 -8.29 6.32 -15.39
CA ILE A 93 -8.92 7.54 -14.85
C ILE A 93 -10.37 7.65 -15.33
N ILE A 94 -10.63 7.38 -16.59
CA ILE A 94 -11.99 7.40 -17.16
C ILE A 94 -12.85 6.31 -16.50
N SER A 95 -12.36 5.08 -16.44
CA SER A 95 -13.07 3.94 -15.86
C SER A 95 -13.29 4.07 -14.36
N SER A 96 -12.44 4.81 -13.64
CA SER A 96 -12.59 5.02 -12.19
C SER A 96 -13.87 5.78 -11.81
N ARG A 97 -14.42 6.59 -12.72
CA ARG A 97 -15.71 7.27 -12.51
C ARG A 97 -16.85 6.27 -12.31
N GLU A 98 -16.85 5.19 -13.09
CA GLU A 98 -17.84 4.14 -12.96
C GLU A 98 -17.75 3.44 -11.57
N ILE A 99 -16.54 3.26 -11.06
CA ILE A 99 -16.34 2.72 -9.71
C ILE A 99 -16.97 3.64 -8.66
N PHE A 100 -16.69 4.94 -8.69
CA PHE A 100 -17.28 5.87 -7.72
C PHE A 100 -18.81 5.92 -7.81
N VAL A 101 -19.36 5.88 -9.02
CA VAL A 101 -20.83 5.82 -9.23
C VAL A 101 -21.40 4.55 -8.60
N ALA A 102 -20.77 3.38 -8.81
CA ALA A 102 -21.19 2.11 -8.21
C ALA A 102 -21.10 2.14 -6.66
N PHE A 103 -20.13 2.87 -6.12
CA PHE A 103 -20.04 3.13 -4.67
C PHE A 103 -21.05 4.18 -4.16
N GLY A 104 -21.96 4.68 -5.00
CA GLY A 104 -22.91 5.72 -4.63
C GLY A 104 -22.26 7.06 -4.28
N ILE A 105 -21.06 7.33 -4.80
CA ILE A 105 -20.26 8.52 -4.48
C ILE A 105 -20.47 9.59 -5.55
N PRO A 106 -21.01 10.77 -5.17
CA PRO A 106 -21.14 11.91 -6.07
C PRO A 106 -19.77 12.37 -6.59
N ILE A 107 -19.71 12.70 -7.88
CA ILE A 107 -18.51 13.20 -8.56
C ILE A 107 -18.68 14.68 -8.87
N TYR A 108 -17.65 15.47 -8.55
CA TYR A 108 -17.54 16.88 -8.88
C TYR A 108 -16.33 17.11 -9.79
N ASP A 109 -16.54 17.83 -10.86
CA ASP A 109 -15.50 18.38 -11.73
C ASP A 109 -15.93 19.77 -12.24
N CYS A 110 -14.99 20.62 -12.63
CA CYS A 110 -15.29 21.96 -13.12
C CYS A 110 -14.24 22.41 -14.12
N GLU A 111 -14.68 22.89 -15.30
CA GLU A 111 -13.76 23.45 -16.29
C GLU A 111 -13.02 24.67 -15.77
N GLY A 112 -11.72 24.74 -16.02
CA GLY A 112 -10.84 25.83 -15.60
C GLY A 112 -10.31 25.72 -14.19
N PHE A 113 -10.72 24.69 -13.42
CA PHE A 113 -10.28 24.43 -12.04
C PHE A 113 -9.70 23.02 -11.89
N GLU A 114 -8.83 22.84 -10.92
CA GLU A 114 -8.26 21.55 -10.56
C GLU A 114 -9.07 20.89 -9.43
N ALA A 115 -8.92 19.59 -9.23
CA ALA A 115 -9.58 18.85 -8.16
C ALA A 115 -9.32 19.49 -6.78
N ASP A 116 -8.11 19.96 -6.54
CA ASP A 116 -7.73 20.65 -5.29
C ASP A 116 -8.56 21.92 -5.04
N ASP A 117 -8.87 22.68 -6.10
CA ASP A 117 -9.72 23.87 -6.00
C ASP A 117 -11.16 23.49 -5.63
N LEU A 118 -11.66 22.36 -6.13
CA LEU A 118 -12.97 21.85 -5.76
C LEU A 118 -13.00 21.35 -4.32
N LEU A 119 -11.97 20.63 -3.88
CA LEU A 119 -11.81 20.19 -2.48
C LEU A 119 -11.80 21.40 -1.55
N GLY A 120 -11.02 22.44 -1.90
CA GLY A 120 -10.95 23.69 -1.15
C GLY A 120 -12.29 24.45 -1.10
N THR A 121 -12.96 24.54 -2.25
CA THR A 121 -14.25 25.21 -2.39
C THR A 121 -15.33 24.51 -1.56
N ILE A 122 -15.42 23.19 -1.62
CA ILE A 122 -16.38 22.41 -0.81
C ILE A 122 -16.08 22.58 0.67
N ALA A 123 -14.81 22.50 1.08
CA ALA A 123 -14.41 22.70 2.46
C ALA A 123 -14.73 24.12 2.98
N GLU A 124 -14.67 25.13 2.11
CA GLU A 124 -15.04 26.51 2.47
C GLU A 124 -16.55 26.69 2.52
N GLN A 125 -17.33 26.15 1.58
CA GLN A 125 -18.80 26.21 1.60
C GLN A 125 -19.40 25.53 2.83
N MET A 126 -18.73 24.49 3.35
CA MET A 126 -19.13 23.77 4.57
C MET A 126 -18.56 24.36 5.87
N ARG A 127 -17.88 25.51 5.80
CA ARG A 127 -17.14 26.12 6.93
C ARG A 127 -18.00 26.39 8.17
N ASP A 128 -19.21 26.81 7.96
CA ASP A 128 -20.10 27.21 9.05
C ASP A 128 -20.92 26.07 9.64
N ASP A 129 -20.90 24.91 9.00
CA ASP A 129 -21.53 23.70 9.52
C ASP A 129 -20.67 23.08 10.64
N LYS A 130 -21.11 23.28 11.89
CA LYS A 130 -20.39 22.81 13.08
C LYS A 130 -20.64 21.33 13.40
N GLU A 131 -21.57 20.70 12.70
CA GLU A 131 -21.91 19.28 12.89
C GLU A 131 -21.07 18.38 11.97
N ILE A 132 -20.40 18.96 10.97
CA ILE A 132 -19.56 18.22 10.01
C ILE A 132 -18.07 18.38 10.34
N GLU A 133 -17.35 17.27 10.29
CA GLU A 133 -15.89 17.19 10.23
C GLU A 133 -15.50 16.81 8.79
N ILE A 134 -14.64 17.60 8.17
CA ILE A 134 -14.17 17.35 6.80
C ILE A 134 -12.83 16.63 6.84
N VAL A 135 -12.71 15.55 6.07
CA VAL A 135 -11.44 14.84 5.87
C VAL A 135 -11.15 14.77 4.38
N ILE A 136 -10.12 15.48 3.94
CA ILE A 136 -9.65 15.44 2.55
C ILE A 136 -8.71 14.25 2.40
N ALA A 137 -9.05 13.31 1.53
CA ALA A 137 -8.20 12.15 1.21
C ALA A 137 -7.48 12.43 -0.12
N SER A 138 -6.20 12.77 -0.04
CA SER A 138 -5.37 13.09 -1.21
C SER A 138 -3.96 12.51 -1.07
N GLY A 139 -3.35 12.17 -2.21
CA GLY A 139 -1.93 11.86 -2.32
C GLY A 139 -1.05 13.11 -2.42
N ASP A 140 -1.66 14.29 -2.64
CA ASP A 140 -0.95 15.56 -2.81
C ASP A 140 -0.81 16.29 -1.48
N MET A 141 0.42 16.76 -1.21
CA MET A 141 0.73 17.49 0.02
C MET A 141 0.28 18.95 -0.03
N ASP A 142 -0.12 19.45 -1.18
CA ASP A 142 -0.62 20.81 -1.37
C ASP A 142 -1.94 21.03 -0.66
N THR A 143 -2.75 19.98 -0.57
CA THR A 143 -3.99 19.98 0.18
C THR A 143 -3.81 20.25 1.68
N LEU A 144 -2.58 20.13 2.22
CA LEU A 144 -2.30 20.47 3.62
C LEU A 144 -2.54 21.94 3.95
N GLN A 145 -2.51 22.85 2.96
CA GLN A 145 -2.86 24.25 3.16
C GLN A 145 -4.33 24.44 3.59
N LEU A 146 -5.20 23.46 3.28
CA LEU A 146 -6.62 23.45 3.62
C LEU A 146 -6.91 23.01 5.06
N VAL A 147 -5.92 22.44 5.77
CA VAL A 147 -6.07 21.98 7.15
C VAL A 147 -6.45 23.16 8.06
N ARG A 148 -7.53 22.99 8.85
CA ARG A 148 -8.08 24.04 9.69
C ARG A 148 -8.55 23.47 11.04
N GLY A 149 -7.76 23.73 12.09
CA GLY A 149 -8.08 23.30 13.46
C GLY A 149 -8.42 21.80 13.55
N ASN A 150 -9.63 21.51 14.03
CA ASN A 150 -10.20 20.17 14.10
C ASN A 150 -11.30 19.94 13.06
N ASP A 151 -11.65 20.96 12.26
CA ASP A 151 -12.79 20.93 11.35
C ASP A 151 -12.41 20.39 9.97
N VAL A 152 -11.17 20.65 9.51
CA VAL A 152 -10.64 20.13 8.24
C VAL A 152 -9.30 19.44 8.50
N LYS A 153 -9.22 18.18 8.15
CA LYS A 153 -8.01 17.34 8.23
C LYS A 153 -7.67 16.76 6.86
N VAL A 154 -6.41 16.36 6.67
CA VAL A 154 -5.98 15.70 5.44
C VAL A 154 -5.48 14.30 5.76
N TYR A 155 -6.11 13.32 5.14
CA TYR A 155 -5.74 11.92 5.16
C TYR A 155 -4.89 11.63 3.93
N THR A 156 -3.59 11.46 4.12
CA THR A 156 -2.65 11.29 3.01
C THR A 156 -1.84 10.03 3.10
N LEU A 157 -1.53 9.48 1.94
CA LEU A 157 -0.62 8.36 1.76
C LEU A 157 0.81 8.88 1.63
N ARG A 158 1.74 8.42 2.47
CA ARG A 158 3.16 8.76 2.35
C ARG A 158 3.93 7.86 1.39
N LYS A 159 3.73 6.53 1.51
CA LYS A 159 4.38 5.54 0.65
C LYS A 159 3.44 4.37 0.33
N GLY A 160 3.27 4.09 -0.97
CA GLY A 160 2.35 3.04 -1.41
C GLY A 160 0.93 3.25 -0.90
N LEU A 161 0.21 2.17 -0.65
CA LEU A 161 -1.20 2.20 -0.22
C LEU A 161 -1.41 1.98 1.29
N LYS A 162 -0.34 1.78 2.08
CA LYS A 162 -0.43 1.40 3.51
C LYS A 162 0.17 2.39 4.49
N ASP A 163 1.06 3.30 4.06
CA ASP A 163 1.67 4.30 4.95
C ASP A 163 0.80 5.57 4.96
N ILE A 164 -0.18 5.60 5.85
CA ILE A 164 -1.21 6.62 5.93
C ILE A 164 -0.97 7.54 7.12
N VAL A 165 -1.19 8.84 6.91
CA VAL A 165 -1.13 9.85 7.99
C VAL A 165 -2.34 10.77 7.91
N LEU A 166 -3.05 10.89 9.02
CA LEU A 166 -4.07 11.93 9.20
C LEU A 166 -3.40 13.20 9.75
N TYR A 167 -3.31 14.23 8.92
CA TYR A 167 -2.76 15.54 9.29
C TYR A 167 -3.82 16.44 9.92
N SER A 168 -3.60 16.80 11.16
CA SER A 168 -4.23 17.93 11.85
C SER A 168 -3.29 19.14 11.81
N GLU A 169 -3.76 20.33 12.19
CA GLU A 169 -2.93 21.52 12.30
C GLU A 169 -1.67 21.29 13.13
N LYS A 170 -1.79 20.57 14.26
CA LYS A 170 -0.66 20.18 15.12
C LYS A 170 0.40 19.37 14.34
N LYS A 171 -0.03 18.36 13.58
CA LYS A 171 0.90 17.53 12.81
C LYS A 171 1.55 18.28 11.64
N VAL A 172 0.85 19.25 11.04
CA VAL A 172 1.46 20.12 10.02
C VAL A 172 2.55 20.97 10.64
N ILE A 173 2.29 21.60 11.81
CA ILE A 173 3.27 22.38 12.54
C ILE A 173 4.48 21.52 12.98
N GLU A 174 4.24 20.32 13.49
CA GLU A 174 5.32 19.38 13.86
C GLU A 174 6.21 19.02 12.67
N ARG A 175 5.64 18.92 11.47
CA ARG A 175 6.37 18.55 10.26
C ARG A 175 7.14 19.69 9.61
N PHE A 176 6.51 20.86 9.49
CA PHE A 176 7.03 22.00 8.73
C PHE A 176 7.55 23.14 9.59
N GLY A 177 7.21 23.18 10.88
CA GLY A 177 7.56 24.27 11.79
C GLY A 177 6.62 25.47 11.71
N PHE A 178 5.61 25.46 10.82
CA PHE A 178 4.68 26.55 10.60
C PHE A 178 3.25 26.05 10.36
N LYS A 179 2.27 26.97 10.36
CA LYS A 179 0.84 26.64 10.23
C LYS A 179 0.44 26.25 8.80
N PRO A 180 -0.63 25.47 8.61
CA PRO A 180 -1.14 25.06 7.30
C PRO A 180 -1.24 26.18 6.27
N LYS A 181 -1.83 27.30 6.61
CA LYS A 181 -1.98 28.47 5.72
C LYS A 181 -0.64 29.07 5.23
N GLN A 182 0.46 28.74 5.88
CA GLN A 182 1.79 29.25 5.52
C GLN A 182 2.49 28.36 4.48
N ILE A 183 1.89 27.24 4.09
CA ILE A 183 2.40 26.37 3.02
C ILE A 183 2.48 27.14 1.70
N ILE A 184 1.49 28.00 1.42
CA ILE A 184 1.49 28.83 0.22
C ILE A 184 2.67 29.84 0.21
N ASP A 185 2.98 30.42 1.36
CA ASP A 185 4.12 31.34 1.50
C ASP A 185 5.45 30.59 1.35
N PHE A 186 5.55 29.39 1.95
CA PHE A 186 6.71 28.53 1.79
C PHE A 186 6.94 28.15 0.31
N LYS A 187 5.87 27.75 -0.40
CA LYS A 187 5.96 27.45 -1.84
C LYS A 187 6.22 28.68 -2.69
N GLY A 188 5.67 29.82 -2.33
CA GLY A 188 5.98 31.09 -2.98
C GLY A 188 7.47 31.46 -2.92
N LEU A 189 8.12 31.18 -1.79
CA LEU A 189 9.57 31.44 -1.62
C LEU A 189 10.45 30.37 -2.26
N ARG A 190 10.16 29.07 -1.98
CA ARG A 190 10.98 27.93 -2.43
C ARG A 190 10.73 27.56 -3.89
N GLY A 191 9.53 27.82 -4.40
CA GLY A 191 9.00 27.23 -5.61
C GLY A 191 8.51 25.79 -5.42
N ASP A 192 7.96 25.22 -6.48
CA ASP A 192 7.60 23.81 -6.57
C ASP A 192 8.02 23.21 -7.92
N PRO A 193 9.11 22.43 -7.95
CA PRO A 193 9.58 21.81 -9.19
C PRO A 193 8.58 20.80 -9.79
N SER A 194 7.67 20.21 -8.98
CA SER A 194 6.69 19.24 -9.48
C SER A 194 5.62 19.89 -10.36
N ASP A 195 5.29 21.15 -10.06
CA ASP A 195 4.31 21.97 -10.78
C ASP A 195 4.95 23.09 -11.61
N ASN A 196 6.28 23.08 -11.67
CA ASN A 196 7.06 24.10 -12.36
C ASN A 196 6.79 25.54 -11.84
N ILE A 197 6.54 25.65 -10.52
CA ILE A 197 6.38 26.94 -9.86
C ILE A 197 7.78 27.47 -9.52
N PRO A 198 8.18 28.67 -10.03
CA PRO A 198 9.58 29.10 -9.99
C PRO A 198 10.09 29.38 -8.57
N GLY A 199 9.32 30.06 -7.72
CA GLY A 199 9.81 30.55 -6.45
C GLY A 199 10.92 31.62 -6.61
N VAL A 200 11.64 31.86 -5.54
CA VAL A 200 12.81 32.76 -5.52
C VAL A 200 14.08 31.98 -5.83
N ALA A 201 14.77 32.32 -6.91
CA ALA A 201 16.00 31.65 -7.30
C ALA A 201 17.05 31.70 -6.18
N GLY A 202 17.54 30.54 -5.73
CA GLY A 202 18.51 30.40 -4.65
C GLY A 202 17.92 30.24 -3.24
N ILE A 203 16.58 30.24 -3.08
CA ILE A 203 15.90 29.91 -1.84
C ILE A 203 15.47 28.43 -1.91
N GLY A 204 16.15 27.60 -1.14
CA GLY A 204 15.83 26.18 -1.01
C GLY A 204 14.90 25.89 0.18
N GLU A 205 14.62 24.60 0.41
CA GLU A 205 13.70 24.13 1.45
C GLU A 205 14.03 24.68 2.85
N LYS A 206 15.30 24.59 3.27
CA LYS A 206 15.73 25.07 4.59
C LYS A 206 15.53 26.58 4.72
N SER A 207 16.04 27.38 3.78
CA SER A 207 15.92 28.82 3.84
C SER A 207 14.47 29.28 3.75
N GLY A 208 13.66 28.65 2.89
CA GLY A 208 12.21 28.93 2.80
C GLY A 208 11.48 28.63 4.11
N THR A 209 11.79 27.51 4.75
CA THR A 209 11.22 27.14 6.06
C THR A 209 11.62 28.16 7.12
N ASP A 210 12.91 28.48 7.24
CA ASP A 210 13.42 29.43 8.24
C ASP A 210 12.79 30.84 8.07
N LEU A 211 12.62 31.29 6.82
CA LEU A 211 11.96 32.56 6.50
C LEU A 211 10.51 32.58 6.96
N VAL A 212 9.74 31.54 6.63
CA VAL A 212 8.32 31.44 6.99
C VAL A 212 8.14 31.29 8.51
N VAL A 213 8.96 30.48 9.18
CA VAL A 213 8.94 30.36 10.63
C VAL A 213 9.21 31.68 11.31
N LYS A 214 10.20 32.46 10.81
CA LYS A 214 10.63 33.71 11.41
C LYS A 214 9.70 34.88 11.11
N PHE A 215 9.30 35.05 9.85
CA PHE A 215 8.54 36.23 9.39
C PHE A 215 7.09 35.94 9.06
N LYS A 216 6.65 34.70 9.19
CA LYS A 216 5.26 34.18 9.07
C LYS A 216 4.74 34.05 7.65
N ASN A 217 4.89 35.05 6.79
CA ASN A 217 4.37 35.07 5.43
C ASN A 217 5.30 35.88 4.51
N ILE A 218 5.06 35.83 3.21
CA ILE A 218 5.84 36.56 2.21
C ILE A 218 5.87 38.05 2.51
N GLU A 219 4.75 38.64 2.88
CA GLU A 219 4.64 40.06 3.22
C GLU A 219 5.53 40.41 4.42
N GLY A 220 5.63 39.53 5.41
CA GLY A 220 6.55 39.69 6.55
C GLY A 220 8.01 39.57 6.17
N VAL A 221 8.34 38.66 5.24
CA VAL A 221 9.68 38.49 4.69
C VAL A 221 10.11 39.77 3.97
N TYR A 222 9.28 40.34 3.09
CA TYR A 222 9.65 41.54 2.35
C TYR A 222 9.69 42.80 3.23
N LYS A 223 8.87 42.91 4.26
CA LYS A 223 9.03 43.93 5.31
C LYS A 223 10.38 43.81 6.06
N ALA A 224 10.91 42.61 6.19
CA ALA A 224 12.21 42.39 6.80
C ALA A 224 13.35 42.79 5.80
N VAL A 225 13.20 42.46 4.52
CA VAL A 225 14.10 42.83 3.45
C VAL A 225 14.19 44.37 3.33
N GLU A 226 13.08 45.08 3.42
CA GLU A 226 13.01 46.56 3.39
C GLU A 226 13.80 47.22 4.54
N LYS A 227 14.04 46.52 5.66
CA LYS A 227 14.86 46.98 6.78
C LYS A 227 16.38 46.84 6.52
N GLY A 228 16.76 46.18 5.44
CA GLY A 228 18.11 46.06 4.96
C GLY A 228 18.87 44.80 5.34
N GLU A 229 20.08 44.65 4.75
CA GLU A 229 20.94 43.47 4.86
C GLU A 229 21.32 43.16 6.32
N GLU A 230 21.67 44.16 7.10
CA GLU A 230 22.07 44.01 8.51
C GLU A 230 20.93 43.39 9.35
N TYR A 231 19.69 43.86 9.17
CA TYR A 231 18.54 43.32 9.85
C TYR A 231 18.32 41.84 9.52
N MET A 232 18.45 41.45 8.24
CA MET A 232 18.33 40.06 7.82
C MET A 232 19.44 39.20 8.43
N LYS A 233 20.65 39.70 8.50
CA LYS A 233 21.82 39.04 9.11
C LYS A 233 21.64 38.80 10.61
N GLU A 234 21.14 39.79 11.35
CA GLU A 234 20.80 39.65 12.77
C GLU A 234 19.75 38.55 13.02
N HIS A 235 18.89 38.27 12.02
CA HIS A 235 17.89 37.23 12.08
C HIS A 235 18.38 35.87 11.54
N GLY A 236 19.68 35.75 11.21
CA GLY A 236 20.33 34.51 10.81
C GLY A 236 20.35 34.23 9.30
N PHE A 237 20.01 35.22 8.47
CA PHE A 237 20.02 35.07 7.01
C PHE A 237 21.29 35.66 6.39
N THR A 238 21.83 34.94 5.40
CA THR A 238 23.04 35.35 4.71
C THR A 238 22.77 36.46 3.69
N LYS A 239 23.82 37.22 3.32
CA LYS A 239 23.78 38.22 2.23
C LYS A 239 23.23 37.62 0.92
N ARG A 240 23.54 36.33 0.63
CA ARG A 240 23.02 35.63 -0.54
C ARG A 240 21.49 35.51 -0.51
N VAL A 241 20.91 35.19 0.64
CA VAL A 241 19.46 35.10 0.83
C VAL A 241 18.83 36.49 0.70
N PHE A 242 19.44 37.52 1.30
CA PHE A 242 18.97 38.88 1.19
C PHE A 242 18.94 39.38 -0.27
N ASN A 243 20.03 39.19 -1.03
CA ASN A 243 20.09 39.57 -2.45
C ASN A 243 19.04 38.81 -3.27
N ALA A 244 18.94 37.50 -3.09
CA ALA A 244 17.95 36.67 -3.80
C ALA A 244 16.52 37.16 -3.59
N LEU A 245 16.16 37.52 -2.36
CA LEU A 245 14.84 38.07 -2.05
C LEU A 245 14.63 39.46 -2.62
N SER A 246 15.66 40.35 -2.54
CA SER A 246 15.57 41.73 -3.03
C SER A 246 15.37 41.81 -4.54
N GLU A 247 15.92 40.86 -5.29
CA GLU A 247 15.89 40.83 -6.75
C GLU A 247 14.63 40.12 -7.31
N ASN A 248 13.94 39.28 -6.52
CA ASN A 248 12.89 38.36 -7.03
C ASN A 248 11.58 38.48 -6.22
N LYS A 249 11.15 39.71 -5.89
CA LYS A 249 9.89 39.91 -5.14
C LYS A 249 8.66 39.48 -5.92
N GLU A 250 8.59 39.90 -7.18
CA GLU A 250 7.46 39.62 -8.06
C GLU A 250 7.29 38.11 -8.31
N GLU A 251 8.42 37.37 -8.46
CA GLU A 251 8.43 35.92 -8.63
C GLU A 251 7.92 35.22 -7.40
N ALA A 252 8.25 35.71 -6.20
CA ALA A 252 7.74 35.12 -4.95
C ALA A 252 6.23 35.30 -4.80
N GLU A 253 5.73 36.51 -5.07
CA GLU A 253 4.31 36.84 -5.01
C GLU A 253 3.53 36.06 -6.07
N PHE A 254 4.04 36.00 -7.29
CA PHE A 254 3.46 35.21 -8.38
C PHE A 254 3.43 33.72 -8.07
N SER A 255 4.53 33.18 -7.56
CA SER A 255 4.61 31.77 -7.16
C SER A 255 3.65 31.43 -6.02
N LYS A 256 3.43 32.35 -5.07
CA LYS A 256 2.41 32.21 -4.02
C LYS A 256 1.00 32.10 -4.63
N VAL A 257 0.68 32.94 -5.64
CA VAL A 257 -0.62 32.87 -6.32
C VAL A 257 -0.81 31.53 -6.99
N LEU A 258 0.20 31.02 -7.71
CA LEU A 258 0.12 29.70 -8.37
C LEU A 258 -0.01 28.54 -7.39
N ALA A 259 0.64 28.63 -6.23
CA ALA A 259 0.60 27.60 -5.19
C ALA A 259 -0.70 27.62 -4.34
N THR A 260 -1.49 28.69 -4.44
CA THR A 260 -2.72 28.86 -3.65
C THR A 260 -3.87 28.09 -4.27
N ILE A 261 -4.51 27.23 -3.48
CA ILE A 261 -5.75 26.55 -3.86
C ILE A 261 -6.89 27.56 -3.86
N HIS A 262 -7.66 27.57 -4.96
CA HIS A 262 -8.81 28.46 -5.12
C HIS A 262 -10.00 27.95 -4.32
N LEU A 263 -10.64 28.82 -3.52
CA LEU A 263 -11.73 28.44 -2.60
C LEU A 263 -13.13 28.82 -3.10
N GLU A 264 -13.22 29.39 -4.31
CA GLU A 264 -14.44 29.93 -4.88
C GLU A 264 -14.65 29.45 -6.32
N ALA A 265 -14.36 28.14 -6.58
CA ALA A 265 -14.70 27.55 -7.85
C ALA A 265 -16.22 27.60 -8.08
N PRO A 266 -16.70 27.79 -9.33
CA PRO A 266 -18.14 28.03 -9.61
C PRO A 266 -18.99 26.75 -9.48
N ILE A 267 -18.83 26.04 -8.38
CA ILE A 267 -19.64 24.86 -8.01
C ILE A 267 -20.53 25.19 -6.82
N LYS A 268 -21.69 24.55 -6.79
CA LYS A 268 -22.61 24.62 -5.64
C LYS A 268 -22.66 23.23 -5.00
N PHE A 269 -21.97 23.08 -3.88
CA PHE A 269 -22.02 21.85 -3.12
C PHE A 269 -23.28 21.82 -2.25
N LYS A 270 -23.93 20.66 -2.21
CA LYS A 270 -24.99 20.35 -1.25
C LYS A 270 -24.64 19.03 -0.60
N LEU A 271 -24.67 19.01 0.74
CA LEU A 271 -24.48 17.77 1.48
C LEU A 271 -25.56 16.77 1.03
N PRO A 272 -25.20 15.51 0.72
CA PRO A 272 -26.19 14.49 0.35
C PRO A 272 -27.25 14.32 1.44
N GLU A 273 -28.52 14.11 1.03
CA GLU A 273 -29.64 13.94 1.98
C GLU A 273 -29.52 12.65 2.79
N LYS A 274 -28.96 11.60 2.18
CA LYS A 274 -28.73 10.30 2.80
C LYS A 274 -27.26 10.13 3.17
N GLU A 275 -27.01 9.42 4.24
CA GLU A 275 -25.65 8.98 4.56
C GLU A 275 -25.15 8.03 3.47
N TRP A 276 -23.82 8.03 3.24
CA TRP A 276 -23.22 7.26 2.15
C TRP A 276 -23.57 5.76 2.20
N LYS A 277 -23.60 5.16 3.39
CA LYS A 277 -23.93 3.73 3.55
C LYS A 277 -25.34 3.40 3.07
N ASP A 278 -26.27 4.32 3.20
CA ASP A 278 -27.67 4.14 2.78
C ASP A 278 -27.85 4.30 1.25
N THR A 279 -26.81 4.76 0.55
CA THR A 279 -26.82 4.93 -0.91
C THR A 279 -26.23 3.73 -1.64
N LEU A 280 -25.61 2.79 -0.92
CA LEU A 280 -24.96 1.62 -1.51
C LEU A 280 -25.97 0.66 -2.15
N VAL A 281 -25.77 0.37 -3.42
CA VAL A 281 -26.47 -0.67 -4.16
C VAL A 281 -25.50 -1.81 -4.43
N MET A 282 -25.66 -2.91 -3.70
CA MET A 282 -24.70 -4.02 -3.74
C MET A 282 -24.58 -4.64 -5.12
N LYS A 283 -25.68 -4.66 -5.90
CA LYS A 283 -25.68 -5.16 -7.27
C LYS A 283 -24.72 -4.34 -8.16
N ASP A 284 -24.77 -3.00 -8.06
CA ASP A 284 -23.92 -2.12 -8.88
C ASP A 284 -22.45 -2.32 -8.55
N LEU A 285 -22.13 -2.54 -7.28
CA LEU A 285 -20.77 -2.87 -6.82
C LEU A 285 -20.31 -4.22 -7.34
N HIS A 286 -21.17 -5.22 -7.29
CA HIS A 286 -20.87 -6.56 -7.82
C HIS A 286 -20.62 -6.51 -9.33
N ASP A 287 -21.48 -5.83 -10.09
CA ASP A 287 -21.35 -5.70 -11.54
C ASP A 287 -20.02 -5.03 -11.93
N VAL A 288 -19.59 -4.01 -11.18
CA VAL A 288 -18.28 -3.34 -11.39
C VAL A 288 -17.11 -4.24 -11.00
N PHE A 289 -17.22 -4.99 -9.89
CA PHE A 289 -16.16 -5.93 -9.50
C PHE A 289 -16.03 -7.07 -10.51
N GLU A 290 -17.12 -7.58 -11.03
CA GLU A 290 -17.14 -8.59 -12.07
C GLU A 290 -16.54 -8.05 -13.38
N LYS A 291 -16.96 -6.86 -13.82
CA LYS A 291 -16.45 -6.21 -15.03
C LYS A 291 -14.95 -6.05 -15.05
N PHE A 292 -14.34 -5.65 -13.93
CA PHE A 292 -12.89 -5.45 -13.79
C PHE A 292 -12.17 -6.68 -13.21
N GLU A 293 -12.86 -7.80 -13.03
CA GLU A 293 -12.33 -9.05 -12.49
C GLU A 293 -11.73 -8.94 -11.07
N PHE A 294 -12.33 -8.13 -10.21
CA PHE A 294 -11.89 -7.90 -8.83
C PHE A 294 -12.52 -8.87 -7.83
N ARG A 295 -12.11 -10.12 -7.88
CA ARG A 295 -12.71 -11.27 -7.20
C ARG A 295 -12.79 -11.22 -5.68
N ASN A 296 -11.80 -10.60 -5.03
CA ASN A 296 -11.69 -10.59 -3.56
C ASN A 296 -12.27 -9.33 -2.92
N PHE A 297 -12.98 -8.50 -3.66
CA PHE A 297 -13.44 -7.22 -3.11
C PHE A 297 -14.78 -7.32 -2.36
N GLY A 298 -15.64 -8.27 -2.66
CA GLY A 298 -16.87 -8.50 -1.90
C GLY A 298 -16.61 -8.75 -0.41
N PRO A 299 -15.82 -9.77 -0.04
CA PRO A 299 -15.45 -10.03 1.36
C PRO A 299 -14.72 -8.86 2.04
N ARG A 300 -13.84 -8.16 1.31
CA ARG A 300 -13.11 -6.99 1.83
C ARG A 300 -14.01 -5.78 2.06
N LEU A 301 -15.03 -5.60 1.25
CA LEU A 301 -16.05 -4.58 1.45
C LEU A 301 -16.83 -4.84 2.74
N ASN A 302 -17.26 -6.09 2.96
CA ASN A 302 -17.97 -6.49 4.18
C ASN A 302 -17.11 -6.24 5.42
N GLU A 303 -15.82 -6.59 5.38
CA GLU A 303 -14.88 -6.28 6.47
C GLU A 303 -14.76 -4.76 6.70
N ALA A 304 -14.69 -3.97 5.64
CA ALA A 304 -14.55 -2.51 5.73
C ALA A 304 -15.81 -1.84 6.32
N LEU A 305 -16.99 -2.35 6.01
CA LEU A 305 -18.27 -1.83 6.52
C LEU A 305 -18.55 -2.24 7.97
N GLY A 306 -17.82 -3.23 8.50
CA GLY A 306 -17.95 -3.66 9.90
C GLY A 306 -19.21 -4.45 10.22
N GLU A 307 -20.01 -4.80 9.21
CA GLU A 307 -21.21 -5.65 9.35
C GLU A 307 -21.17 -6.76 8.29
N PRO A 308 -21.57 -7.98 8.63
CA PRO A 308 -21.92 -8.93 7.59
C PRO A 308 -23.16 -8.38 6.88
N ILE A 309 -23.03 -8.00 5.63
CA ILE A 309 -24.18 -7.56 4.82
C ILE A 309 -25.05 -8.81 4.58
N ASN A 310 -26.07 -8.96 5.42
CA ASN A 310 -27.07 -10.02 5.32
C ASN A 310 -28.07 -9.84 4.16
N ASN A 311 -27.87 -8.84 3.29
CA ASN A 311 -28.77 -8.49 2.19
C ASN A 311 -28.11 -8.52 0.81
N ILE A 312 -27.12 -9.38 0.61
CA ILE A 312 -27.07 -10.04 -0.67
C ILE A 312 -28.08 -11.20 -0.50
N GLU A 313 -29.17 -11.23 -1.26
CA GLU A 313 -29.58 -12.53 -1.75
C GLU A 313 -28.30 -13.10 -2.36
N GLU A 314 -27.53 -13.86 -1.57
CA GLU A 314 -26.69 -14.88 -2.11
C GLU A 314 -27.66 -15.58 -3.07
N GLU A 315 -27.48 -15.36 -4.40
CA GLU A 315 -27.85 -16.44 -5.32
C GLU A 315 -27.31 -17.64 -4.58
N LYS A 316 -28.20 -18.45 -4.02
CA LYS A 316 -27.87 -19.60 -3.17
C LYS A 316 -26.63 -20.17 -3.79
N LYS A 317 -25.47 -20.07 -3.12
CA LYS A 317 -24.36 -20.93 -3.45
C LYS A 317 -25.04 -22.28 -3.47
N GLU A 318 -25.28 -22.81 -4.65
CA GLU A 318 -25.72 -24.20 -4.75
C GLU A 318 -24.74 -24.92 -3.86
N ASP A 319 -25.25 -25.61 -2.85
CA ASP A 319 -24.43 -26.35 -1.89
C ASP A 319 -23.63 -27.38 -2.71
N ILE A 320 -22.52 -26.90 -3.27
CA ILE A 320 -21.61 -27.78 -3.97
C ILE A 320 -21.01 -28.71 -2.94
N ASP A 321 -20.99 -29.96 -3.22
CA ASP A 321 -20.25 -30.93 -2.44
C ASP A 321 -18.80 -30.44 -2.26
N PRO A 322 -18.32 -30.22 -1.02
CA PRO A 322 -16.96 -29.75 -0.75
C PRO A 322 -15.89 -30.63 -1.39
N GLU A 323 -16.13 -31.90 -1.59
CA GLU A 323 -15.19 -32.80 -2.28
C GLU A 323 -15.17 -32.53 -3.79
N LEU A 324 -16.32 -32.24 -4.40
CA LEU A 324 -16.41 -31.85 -5.80
C LEU A 324 -15.74 -30.47 -6.04
N GLU A 325 -15.89 -29.52 -5.13
CA GLU A 325 -15.20 -28.24 -5.22
C GLU A 325 -13.68 -28.40 -5.25
N LYS A 326 -13.13 -29.24 -4.36
CA LYS A 326 -11.68 -29.52 -4.36
C LYS A 326 -11.24 -30.20 -5.65
N GLU A 327 -12.01 -31.19 -6.10
CA GLU A 327 -11.74 -31.89 -7.35
C GLU A 327 -11.69 -30.93 -8.53
N LEU A 328 -12.64 -30.00 -8.65
CA LEU A 328 -12.70 -28.99 -9.70
C LEU A 328 -11.48 -28.07 -9.70
N LYS A 329 -11.04 -27.61 -8.54
CA LYS A 329 -9.85 -26.75 -8.40
C LYS A 329 -8.58 -27.46 -8.85
N VAL A 330 -8.43 -28.71 -8.49
CA VAL A 330 -7.29 -29.53 -8.91
C VAL A 330 -7.35 -29.83 -10.42
N LEU A 331 -8.54 -30.15 -10.96
CA LEU A 331 -8.75 -30.38 -12.38
C LEU A 331 -8.36 -29.15 -13.21
N LEU A 332 -8.80 -27.95 -12.80
CA LEU A 332 -8.44 -26.71 -13.48
C LEU A 332 -6.92 -26.49 -13.49
N TRP A 333 -6.27 -26.66 -12.35
CA TRP A 333 -4.83 -26.49 -12.25
C TRP A 333 -4.05 -27.52 -13.08
N VAL A 334 -4.49 -28.77 -13.17
CA VAL A 334 -3.87 -29.77 -14.07
C VAL A 334 -4.09 -29.41 -15.53
N ALA A 335 -5.23 -28.80 -15.88
CA ALA A 335 -5.52 -28.32 -17.24
C ALA A 335 -4.67 -27.11 -17.61
N ASP A 336 -4.43 -26.20 -16.68
CA ASP A 336 -3.55 -25.02 -16.84
C ASP A 336 -2.94 -24.64 -15.47
N SER A 337 -1.66 -24.98 -15.31
CA SER A 337 -0.93 -24.74 -14.04
C SER A 337 -0.72 -23.27 -13.68
N ASN A 338 -1.03 -22.32 -14.55
CA ASN A 338 -1.04 -20.90 -14.22
C ASN A 338 -2.16 -20.53 -13.26
N TYR A 339 -3.23 -21.33 -13.20
CA TYR A 339 -4.30 -21.17 -12.20
C TYR A 339 -3.86 -21.71 -10.84
N THR A 340 -2.99 -20.98 -10.14
CA THR A 340 -2.53 -21.37 -8.81
C THR A 340 -3.56 -21.01 -7.74
N ASN A 341 -3.94 -21.97 -6.91
CA ASN A 341 -4.97 -21.84 -5.87
C ASN A 341 -6.30 -21.27 -6.41
N PRO A 342 -6.87 -21.83 -7.48
CA PRO A 342 -8.06 -21.31 -8.11
C PRO A 342 -9.27 -21.35 -7.16
N ASP A 343 -10.15 -20.36 -7.29
CA ASP A 343 -11.47 -20.39 -6.69
C ASP A 343 -12.50 -21.06 -7.64
N LEU A 344 -13.73 -21.27 -7.17
CA LEU A 344 -14.77 -21.91 -7.95
C LEU A 344 -15.23 -21.06 -9.13
N GLU A 345 -15.17 -19.72 -9.00
CA GLU A 345 -15.52 -18.80 -10.08
C GLU A 345 -14.50 -18.87 -11.23
N GLU A 346 -13.22 -19.09 -10.90
CA GLU A 346 -12.18 -19.33 -11.91
C GLU A 346 -12.44 -20.61 -12.69
N VAL A 347 -12.90 -21.64 -12.01
CA VAL A 347 -13.33 -22.89 -12.66
C VAL A 347 -14.48 -22.62 -13.61
N TYR A 348 -15.52 -21.93 -13.17
CA TYR A 348 -16.70 -21.63 -13.99
C TYR A 348 -16.39 -20.71 -15.18
N ARG A 349 -15.49 -19.76 -15.00
CA ARG A 349 -15.03 -18.89 -16.08
C ARG A 349 -14.23 -19.67 -17.12
N PHE A 350 -13.30 -20.50 -16.69
CA PHE A 350 -12.48 -21.31 -17.61
C PHE A 350 -13.36 -22.27 -18.42
N THR A 351 -14.33 -22.91 -17.76
CA THR A 351 -15.23 -23.87 -18.38
C THR A 351 -16.40 -23.24 -19.10
N LYS A 352 -16.65 -21.93 -18.91
CA LYS A 352 -17.84 -21.20 -19.38
C LYS A 352 -19.17 -21.85 -18.91
N SER A 353 -19.16 -22.49 -17.76
CA SER A 353 -20.31 -23.14 -17.16
C SER A 353 -20.42 -22.77 -15.69
N LYS A 354 -21.64 -22.48 -15.20
CA LYS A 354 -21.92 -22.26 -13.79
C LYS A 354 -22.39 -23.55 -13.08
N ASP A 355 -22.61 -24.64 -13.83
CA ASP A 355 -22.96 -25.95 -13.27
C ASP A 355 -21.70 -26.76 -12.94
N PRO A 356 -21.50 -27.20 -11.67
CA PRO A 356 -20.31 -27.94 -11.26
C PRO A 356 -20.09 -29.26 -12.04
N ILE A 357 -21.16 -29.95 -12.41
CA ILE A 357 -21.08 -31.22 -13.13
C ILE A 357 -20.60 -30.99 -14.56
N SER A 358 -21.21 -30.01 -15.26
CA SER A 358 -20.80 -29.62 -16.60
C SER A 358 -19.38 -29.08 -16.64
N ALA A 359 -18.97 -28.31 -15.62
CA ALA A 359 -17.60 -27.82 -15.47
C ALA A 359 -16.61 -28.99 -15.33
N ARG A 360 -16.94 -29.98 -14.51
CA ARG A 360 -16.13 -31.18 -14.34
C ARG A 360 -15.97 -31.96 -15.67
N GLU A 361 -17.07 -32.18 -16.38
CA GLU A 361 -17.03 -32.88 -17.67
C GLU A 361 -16.16 -32.15 -18.70
N PHE A 362 -16.27 -30.81 -18.76
CA PHE A 362 -15.43 -29.99 -19.63
C PHE A 362 -13.94 -30.15 -19.30
N LEU A 363 -13.58 -30.05 -18.00
CA LEU A 363 -12.20 -30.18 -17.56
C LEU A 363 -11.62 -31.58 -17.85
N ILE A 364 -12.37 -32.64 -17.56
CA ILE A 364 -11.97 -34.02 -17.89
C ILE A 364 -11.72 -34.16 -19.41
N LYS A 365 -12.62 -33.64 -20.25
CA LYS A 365 -12.46 -33.68 -21.70
C LYS A 365 -11.22 -32.89 -22.16
N SER A 366 -10.94 -31.75 -21.51
CA SER A 366 -9.72 -30.97 -21.73
C SER A 366 -8.47 -31.78 -21.42
N LEU A 367 -8.43 -32.44 -20.23
CA LEU A 367 -7.30 -33.29 -19.84
C LEU A 367 -7.09 -34.50 -20.76
N MET A 368 -8.19 -35.09 -21.25
CA MET A 368 -8.11 -36.16 -22.28
C MET A 368 -7.43 -35.66 -23.54
N THR A 369 -7.83 -34.47 -24.01
CA THR A 369 -7.25 -33.86 -25.22
C THR A 369 -5.78 -33.53 -25.05
N GLN A 370 -5.39 -33.05 -23.87
CA GLN A 370 -4.00 -32.73 -23.51
C GLN A 370 -3.17 -33.97 -23.15
N LYS A 371 -3.78 -35.14 -23.02
CA LYS A 371 -3.16 -36.40 -22.57
C LYS A 371 -2.58 -36.32 -21.15
N THR A 372 -3.22 -35.54 -20.28
CA THR A 372 -2.82 -35.32 -18.88
C THR A 372 -3.81 -35.89 -17.87
N LEU A 373 -4.86 -36.58 -18.33
CA LEU A 373 -5.88 -37.17 -17.46
C LEU A 373 -5.30 -38.18 -16.46
N ASN A 374 -4.29 -38.94 -16.88
CA ASN A 374 -3.59 -39.88 -16.00
C ASN A 374 -2.87 -39.18 -14.83
N ILE A 375 -2.39 -37.95 -15.01
CA ILE A 375 -1.81 -37.17 -13.90
C ILE A 375 -2.87 -36.90 -12.85
N PHE A 376 -4.07 -36.54 -13.28
CA PHE A 376 -5.19 -36.31 -12.37
C PHE A 376 -5.63 -37.60 -11.70
N ASP A 377 -5.93 -38.65 -12.45
CA ASP A 377 -6.52 -39.90 -11.92
C ASP A 377 -5.55 -40.71 -11.05
N ASP A 378 -4.25 -40.79 -11.45
CA ASP A 378 -3.26 -41.63 -10.81
C ASP A 378 -2.50 -40.91 -9.67
N ILE A 379 -2.42 -39.56 -9.70
CA ILE A 379 -1.61 -38.80 -8.77
C ILE A 379 -2.47 -37.81 -7.96
N GLU A 380 -3.09 -36.83 -8.62
CA GLU A 380 -3.65 -35.69 -7.92
C GLU A 380 -4.95 -36.02 -7.17
N LYS A 381 -5.85 -36.75 -7.81
CA LYS A 381 -7.11 -37.17 -7.19
C LYS A 381 -6.93 -38.05 -5.94
N PRO A 382 -6.06 -39.06 -5.94
CA PRO A 382 -5.75 -39.84 -4.73
C PRO A 382 -5.12 -39.04 -3.61
N LEU A 383 -4.43 -37.91 -3.93
CA LEU A 383 -3.80 -37.04 -2.93
C LEU A 383 -4.80 -36.16 -2.18
N ILE A 384 -5.95 -35.80 -2.77
CA ILE A 384 -6.95 -34.93 -2.14
C ILE A 384 -7.30 -35.40 -0.71
N PRO A 385 -7.77 -36.63 -0.50
CA PRO A 385 -8.13 -37.11 0.84
C PRO A 385 -6.89 -37.26 1.76
N ILE A 386 -5.70 -37.47 1.22
CA ILE A 386 -4.45 -37.58 1.99
C ILE A 386 -4.09 -36.20 2.56
N VAL A 387 -4.12 -35.16 1.72
CA VAL A 387 -3.84 -33.77 2.12
C VAL A 387 -4.83 -33.29 3.17
N ASP A 388 -6.11 -33.59 3.00
CA ASP A 388 -7.15 -33.30 4.00
C ASP A 388 -6.88 -33.99 5.35
N LYS A 389 -6.47 -35.24 5.29
CA LYS A 389 -6.11 -36.01 6.51
C LYS A 389 -4.89 -35.42 7.18
N MET A 390 -3.87 -34.99 6.42
CA MET A 390 -2.69 -34.31 6.94
C MET A 390 -3.06 -33.00 7.66
N ARG A 391 -3.91 -32.20 7.06
CA ARG A 391 -4.43 -30.96 7.69
C ARG A 391 -5.19 -31.26 8.98
N LYS A 392 -6.11 -32.25 8.97
CA LYS A 392 -6.88 -32.63 10.15
C LYS A 392 -6.01 -33.16 11.30
N ILE A 393 -4.96 -33.90 11.00
CA ILE A 393 -4.04 -34.44 12.01
C ILE A 393 -3.11 -33.32 12.52
N GLY A 394 -2.61 -32.47 11.66
CA GLY A 394 -1.66 -31.42 12.00
C GLY A 394 -0.31 -31.94 12.47
N VAL A 395 0.56 -31.02 12.90
CA VAL A 395 1.90 -31.30 13.42
C VAL A 395 2.04 -30.72 14.84
N GLU A 396 2.48 -31.52 15.80
CA GLU A 396 2.63 -31.10 17.18
C GLU A 396 3.80 -30.12 17.35
N LEU A 397 3.57 -29.04 18.11
CA LEU A 397 4.54 -27.98 18.33
C LEU A 397 4.80 -27.77 19.83
N ASP A 398 6.06 -27.84 20.22
CA ASP A 398 6.49 -27.45 21.57
C ASP A 398 6.53 -25.91 21.70
N SER A 399 5.39 -25.32 22.01
CA SER A 399 5.25 -23.88 22.21
C SER A 399 6.09 -23.37 23.41
N LYS A 400 6.40 -24.23 24.38
CA LYS A 400 7.23 -23.84 25.54
C LYS A 400 8.70 -23.67 25.11
N HIS A 401 9.20 -24.57 24.28
CA HIS A 401 10.53 -24.46 23.68
C HIS A 401 10.68 -23.15 22.90
N LEU A 402 9.73 -22.83 22.02
CA LEU A 402 9.73 -21.56 21.28
C LEU A 402 9.60 -20.34 22.21
N GLY A 403 8.84 -20.44 23.31
CA GLY A 403 8.74 -19.36 24.30
C GLY A 403 10.05 -19.08 25.05
N VAL A 404 10.87 -20.11 25.31
CA VAL A 404 12.21 -19.95 25.87
C VAL A 404 13.14 -19.29 24.85
N MET A 405 13.09 -19.78 23.60
CA MET A 405 13.87 -19.24 22.50
C MET A 405 13.52 -17.76 22.21
N SER A 406 12.23 -17.41 22.23
CA SER A 406 11.74 -16.04 22.08
C SER A 406 12.41 -15.09 23.08
N LYS A 407 12.37 -15.44 24.37
CA LYS A 407 12.99 -14.62 25.43
C LYS A 407 14.50 -14.42 25.23
N LYS A 408 15.20 -15.44 24.74
CA LYS A 408 16.63 -15.38 24.48
C LYS A 408 16.92 -14.44 23.30
N ILE A 409 16.21 -14.62 22.18
CA ILE A 409 16.48 -13.86 20.97
C ILE A 409 16.04 -12.40 21.11
N HIS A 410 14.95 -12.10 21.83
CA HIS A 410 14.59 -10.71 22.11
C HIS A 410 15.70 -9.96 22.90
N LYS A 411 16.37 -10.61 23.84
CA LYS A 411 17.54 -10.01 24.53
C LYS A 411 18.71 -9.77 23.56
N GLU A 412 18.95 -10.69 22.65
CA GLU A 412 19.99 -10.52 21.62
C GLU A 412 19.65 -9.37 20.67
N LEU A 413 18.39 -9.26 20.25
CA LEU A 413 17.88 -8.13 19.45
C LEU A 413 18.07 -6.78 20.16
N ASP A 414 17.78 -6.70 21.46
CA ASP A 414 17.98 -5.49 22.26
C ASP A 414 19.46 -5.09 22.35
N ILE A 415 20.37 -6.06 22.41
CA ILE A 415 21.82 -5.81 22.41
C ILE A 415 22.26 -5.29 21.04
N LEU A 416 21.87 -5.97 19.97
CA LEU A 416 22.20 -5.56 18.59
C LEU A 416 21.62 -4.19 18.24
N GLU A 417 20.41 -3.89 18.68
CA GLU A 417 19.79 -2.59 18.47
C GLU A 417 20.59 -1.46 19.10
N LYS A 418 21.02 -1.63 20.35
CA LYS A 418 21.90 -0.67 21.05
C LYS A 418 23.25 -0.50 20.37
N GLU A 419 23.84 -1.59 19.90
CA GLU A 419 25.10 -1.57 19.17
C GLU A 419 24.95 -0.82 17.85
N ILE A 420 23.89 -1.11 17.08
CA ILE A 420 23.58 -0.43 15.81
C ILE A 420 23.39 1.08 16.06
N TYR A 421 22.65 1.47 17.09
CA TYR A 421 22.45 2.90 17.40
C TYR A 421 23.75 3.60 17.83
N LYS A 422 24.59 2.91 18.59
CA LYS A 422 25.91 3.43 18.95
C LYS A 422 26.80 3.66 17.72
N LEU A 423 26.83 2.71 16.78
CA LEU A 423 27.60 2.80 15.54
C LEU A 423 27.02 3.81 14.54
N ALA A 424 25.72 4.02 14.57
CA ALA A 424 25.03 5.03 13.76
C ALA A 424 25.11 6.45 14.37
N GLY A 425 25.46 6.58 15.65
CA GLY A 425 25.44 7.86 16.35
C GLY A 425 24.05 8.38 16.75
N ARG A 426 22.99 7.67 16.44
CA ARG A 426 21.60 8.01 16.80
C ARG A 426 20.65 6.81 16.75
N GLU A 427 19.50 6.96 17.38
CA GLU A 427 18.39 6.00 17.24
C GLU A 427 17.64 6.20 15.91
N PHE A 428 17.20 5.11 15.30
CA PHE A 428 16.40 5.10 14.10
C PHE A 428 15.66 3.76 13.95
N ASN A 429 14.64 3.69 13.09
CA ASN A 429 13.95 2.43 12.83
C ASN A 429 14.75 1.53 11.89
N ILE A 430 15.48 0.55 12.44
CA ILE A 430 16.31 -0.41 11.71
C ILE A 430 15.48 -1.24 10.71
N LYS A 431 14.18 -1.45 11.00
CA LYS A 431 13.23 -2.15 10.12
C LYS A 431 12.79 -1.31 8.93
N SER A 432 13.05 0.01 8.94
CA SER A 432 12.72 0.90 7.84
C SER A 432 13.85 0.93 6.80
N PRO A 433 13.66 0.39 5.57
CA PRO A 433 14.69 0.45 4.54
C PRO A 433 15.13 1.88 4.18
N LYS A 434 14.22 2.86 4.38
CA LYS A 434 14.51 4.27 4.12
C LYS A 434 15.46 4.83 5.17
N GLN A 435 15.10 4.74 6.46
CA GLN A 435 15.93 5.27 7.54
C GLN A 435 17.28 4.58 7.59
N LEU A 436 17.29 3.25 7.38
CA LEU A 436 18.55 2.52 7.27
C LEU A 436 19.37 3.00 6.07
N GLY A 437 18.75 3.26 4.92
CA GLY A 437 19.43 3.82 3.75
C GLY A 437 20.00 5.23 4.01
N GLU A 438 19.27 6.08 4.73
CA GLU A 438 19.74 7.41 5.16
C GLU A 438 20.99 7.28 6.05
N VAL A 439 20.93 6.42 7.07
CA VAL A 439 22.10 6.17 7.96
C VAL A 439 23.31 5.64 7.17
N LEU A 440 23.13 4.58 6.39
CA LEU A 440 24.25 3.93 5.71
C LEU A 440 24.87 4.80 4.61
N TYR A 441 24.04 5.46 3.82
CA TYR A 441 24.50 6.10 2.58
C TYR A 441 24.68 7.61 2.70
N ASP A 442 23.90 8.29 3.54
CA ASP A 442 23.96 9.75 3.65
C ASP A 442 24.78 10.19 4.87
N GLU A 443 24.67 9.49 6.01
CA GLU A 443 25.38 9.85 7.24
C GLU A 443 26.75 9.16 7.31
N LEU A 444 26.81 7.85 7.08
CA LEU A 444 28.06 7.08 7.11
C LEU A 444 28.78 7.05 5.75
N ASN A 445 28.21 7.63 4.69
CA ASN A 445 28.80 7.76 3.35
C ASN A 445 29.28 6.43 2.72
N LEU A 446 28.62 5.31 3.02
CA LEU A 446 28.98 4.00 2.48
C LEU A 446 28.66 3.92 0.98
N LYS A 447 29.54 3.28 0.20
CA LYS A 447 29.43 3.24 -1.27
C LYS A 447 28.97 1.87 -1.77
N VAL A 448 27.94 1.86 -2.59
CA VAL A 448 27.48 0.63 -3.27
C VAL A 448 28.29 0.41 -4.54
N LYS A 449 29.04 -0.69 -4.63
CA LYS A 449 29.98 -0.99 -5.75
C LYS A 449 29.29 -1.31 -7.08
N SER A 450 28.05 -1.80 -7.13
CA SER A 450 27.20 -1.94 -8.34
C SER A 450 25.77 -2.41 -8.00
N GLY A 451 24.76 -2.09 -8.83
CA GLY A 451 23.39 -2.63 -8.71
C GLY A 451 22.58 -2.12 -7.50
N GLY A 452 23.01 -1.05 -6.85
CA GLY A 452 22.48 -0.60 -5.57
C GLY A 452 21.22 0.25 -5.60
N LYS A 453 20.48 0.33 -6.72
CA LYS A 453 19.21 1.05 -6.79
C LYS A 453 18.04 0.08 -6.92
N THR A 454 16.95 0.40 -6.21
CA THR A 454 15.65 -0.28 -6.39
C THR A 454 15.00 0.16 -7.70
N ALA A 455 13.97 -0.55 -8.17
CA ALA A 455 13.20 -0.15 -9.35
C ALA A 455 12.63 1.28 -9.24
N GLY A 456 12.43 1.79 -8.02
CA GLY A 456 12.01 3.17 -7.74
C GLY A 456 13.17 4.17 -7.56
N GLY A 457 14.41 3.82 -7.94
CA GLY A 457 15.58 4.72 -7.87
C GLY A 457 16.20 4.90 -6.48
N ALA A 458 15.59 4.40 -5.41
CA ALA A 458 16.14 4.48 -4.06
C ALA A 458 17.31 3.50 -3.88
N ARG A 459 18.27 3.84 -3.02
CA ARG A 459 19.41 2.96 -2.69
C ARG A 459 18.92 1.73 -1.94
N SER A 460 19.33 0.56 -2.42
CA SER A 460 18.88 -0.74 -1.90
C SER A 460 19.60 -1.09 -0.61
N THR A 461 18.84 -1.51 0.40
CA THR A 461 19.36 -2.09 1.64
C THR A 461 19.11 -3.61 1.70
N LYS A 462 18.97 -4.28 0.54
CA LYS A 462 18.84 -5.74 0.48
C LYS A 462 20.07 -6.42 1.05
N GLU A 463 19.87 -7.63 1.59
CA GLU A 463 20.93 -8.43 2.22
C GLU A 463 22.15 -8.61 1.32
N GLU A 464 21.95 -8.99 0.05
CA GLU A 464 23.03 -9.17 -0.93
C GLU A 464 23.88 -7.92 -1.15
N ILE A 465 23.26 -6.71 -1.01
CA ILE A 465 23.97 -5.44 -1.15
C ILE A 465 24.73 -5.13 0.13
N LEU A 466 24.14 -5.36 1.29
CA LEU A 466 24.79 -5.14 2.57
C LEU A 466 25.98 -6.08 2.76
N GLN A 467 25.85 -7.37 2.39
CA GLN A 467 26.96 -8.33 2.43
C GLN A 467 28.17 -7.88 1.61
N LYS A 468 27.95 -7.25 0.44
CA LYS A 468 29.04 -6.67 -0.38
C LYS A 468 29.71 -5.43 0.25
N MET A 469 29.13 -4.89 1.30
CA MET A 469 29.60 -3.71 2.02
C MET A 469 30.17 -4.05 3.41
N ASP A 470 30.25 -5.32 3.76
CA ASP A 470 30.64 -5.80 5.10
C ASP A 470 32.00 -5.24 5.57
N GLU A 471 32.96 -5.11 4.64
CA GLU A 471 34.30 -4.57 4.92
C GLU A 471 34.35 -3.03 5.03
N GLN A 472 33.28 -2.32 4.72
CA GLN A 472 33.29 -0.86 4.68
C GLN A 472 33.02 -0.22 6.06
N HIS A 473 32.21 -0.88 6.91
CA HIS A 473 31.85 -0.33 8.22
C HIS A 473 31.35 -1.42 9.16
N GLU A 474 31.73 -1.34 10.42
CA GLU A 474 31.38 -2.31 11.47
C GLU A 474 29.85 -2.48 11.69
N ILE A 475 29.05 -1.47 11.34
CA ILE A 475 27.58 -1.47 11.49
C ILE A 475 26.88 -2.54 10.62
N ILE A 476 27.49 -2.99 9.55
CA ILE A 476 26.85 -3.88 8.56
C ILE A 476 26.53 -5.24 9.16
N LYS A 477 27.50 -5.85 9.88
CA LYS A 477 27.30 -7.17 10.49
C LYS A 477 26.17 -7.18 11.52
N PRO A 478 26.13 -6.28 12.50
CA PRO A 478 25.00 -6.19 13.43
C PRO A 478 23.64 -5.98 12.75
N ILE A 479 23.57 -5.20 11.65
CA ILE A 479 22.34 -5.00 10.91
C ILE A 479 21.88 -6.29 10.22
N LEU A 480 22.78 -7.03 9.60
CA LEU A 480 22.46 -8.31 8.95
C LEU A 480 21.95 -9.31 9.98
N GLU A 481 22.64 -9.45 11.10
CA GLU A 481 22.26 -10.33 12.21
C GLU A 481 20.90 -9.91 12.83
N TYR A 482 20.70 -8.63 13.11
CA TYR A 482 19.44 -8.10 13.60
C TYR A 482 18.27 -8.44 12.66
N ARG A 483 18.45 -8.29 11.35
CA ARG A 483 17.42 -8.59 10.37
C ARG A 483 17.09 -10.08 10.27
N GLU A 484 18.12 -10.94 10.32
CA GLU A 484 17.92 -12.38 10.37
C GLU A 484 17.11 -12.78 11.60
N LEU A 485 17.54 -12.36 12.79
CA LEU A 485 16.84 -12.64 14.04
C LEU A 485 15.42 -12.12 14.05
N GLN A 486 15.23 -10.87 13.61
CA GLN A 486 13.90 -10.25 13.57
C GLN A 486 12.96 -11.00 12.63
N LYS A 487 13.46 -11.52 11.50
CA LYS A 487 12.68 -12.35 10.57
C LYS A 487 12.29 -13.68 11.23
N LEU A 488 13.21 -14.35 11.90
CA LEU A 488 12.94 -15.62 12.59
C LEU A 488 11.90 -15.44 13.71
N VAL A 489 12.04 -14.38 14.50
CA VAL A 489 11.10 -14.06 15.59
C VAL A 489 9.70 -13.78 15.02
N SER A 490 9.59 -12.85 14.08
CA SER A 490 8.29 -12.41 13.58
C SER A 490 7.57 -13.46 12.74
N THR A 491 8.29 -14.34 12.04
CA THR A 491 7.69 -15.33 11.14
C THR A 491 7.41 -16.67 11.82
N TYR A 492 8.27 -17.08 12.75
CA TYR A 492 8.18 -18.43 13.32
C TYR A 492 8.08 -18.43 14.84
N ILE A 493 9.01 -17.80 15.57
CA ILE A 493 9.18 -18.02 17.00
C ILE A 493 8.00 -17.46 17.79
N ASP A 494 7.55 -16.23 17.49
CA ASP A 494 6.41 -15.57 18.14
C ASP A 494 5.09 -15.81 17.42
N ALA A 495 5.13 -16.18 16.14
CA ALA A 495 3.94 -16.37 15.33
C ALA A 495 3.35 -17.78 15.46
N LEU A 496 4.18 -18.83 15.33
CA LEU A 496 3.69 -20.21 15.34
C LEU A 496 2.94 -20.61 16.63
N PRO A 497 3.42 -20.24 17.85
CA PRO A 497 2.70 -20.56 19.08
C PRO A 497 1.27 -20.00 19.16
N LYS A 498 1.00 -18.87 18.44
CA LYS A 498 -0.33 -18.24 18.41
C LYS A 498 -1.32 -18.96 17.48
N LEU A 499 -0.81 -19.80 16.60
CA LEU A 499 -1.57 -20.55 15.60
C LEU A 499 -1.81 -22.01 16.03
N VAL A 500 -1.27 -22.43 17.16
CA VAL A 500 -1.44 -23.76 17.71
C VAL A 500 -2.88 -23.94 18.16
N GLY A 501 -3.49 -25.06 17.75
CA GLY A 501 -4.83 -25.46 18.15
C GLY A 501 -4.91 -25.90 19.62
N LYS A 502 -6.12 -26.22 20.09
CA LYS A 502 -6.35 -26.74 21.47
C LYS A 502 -5.73 -28.12 21.73
N ASP A 503 -5.27 -28.77 20.68
CA ASP A 503 -4.62 -30.09 20.65
C ASP A 503 -3.09 -29.97 20.60
N ASP A 504 -2.54 -28.80 20.85
CA ASP A 504 -1.10 -28.49 20.78
C ASP A 504 -0.49 -28.70 19.38
N ARG A 505 -1.32 -28.60 18.31
CA ARG A 505 -0.88 -28.85 16.94
C ARG A 505 -1.12 -27.66 16.03
N LEU A 506 -0.23 -27.53 15.04
CA LEU A 506 -0.43 -26.65 13.89
C LEU A 506 -1.17 -27.42 12.80
N HIS A 507 -2.14 -26.80 12.16
CA HIS A 507 -2.94 -27.37 11.08
C HIS A 507 -2.73 -26.59 9.77
N PRO A 508 -1.53 -26.65 9.16
CA PRO A 508 -1.27 -25.93 7.93
C PRO A 508 -2.17 -26.46 6.80
N THR A 509 -2.59 -25.56 5.95
CA THR A 509 -3.28 -25.93 4.71
C THR A 509 -2.24 -26.20 3.65
N LEU A 510 -2.19 -27.44 3.15
CA LEU A 510 -1.37 -27.84 2.01
C LEU A 510 -2.18 -27.71 0.73
N LEU A 511 -1.65 -27.04 -0.27
CA LEU A 511 -2.27 -26.81 -1.57
C LEU A 511 -1.54 -27.62 -2.64
N GLN A 512 -2.20 -28.62 -3.24
CA GLN A 512 -1.68 -29.37 -4.39
C GLN A 512 -1.50 -28.45 -5.60
N HIS A 513 -2.44 -27.56 -5.80
CA HIS A 513 -2.51 -26.56 -6.87
C HIS A 513 -1.91 -25.18 -6.47
N GLY A 514 -0.96 -25.17 -5.52
CA GLY A 514 -0.39 -23.91 -4.99
C GLY A 514 0.77 -23.31 -5.80
N THR A 515 1.28 -24.02 -6.80
CA THR A 515 2.40 -23.57 -7.62
C THR A 515 2.23 -23.97 -9.09
N THR A 516 2.90 -23.25 -10.00
CA THR A 516 2.93 -23.59 -11.44
C THR A 516 3.79 -24.82 -11.76
N THR A 517 4.62 -25.28 -10.81
CA THR A 517 5.65 -26.30 -11.02
C THR A 517 5.25 -27.70 -10.57
N GLY A 518 4.07 -27.89 -10.01
CA GLY A 518 3.63 -29.17 -9.43
C GLY A 518 4.10 -29.39 -7.99
N ARG A 519 4.83 -28.46 -7.38
CA ARG A 519 5.16 -28.51 -5.95
C ARG A 519 3.95 -28.10 -5.11
N MET A 520 3.73 -28.76 -3.98
CA MET A 520 2.75 -28.31 -3.01
C MET A 520 3.16 -26.98 -2.37
N ALA A 521 2.21 -26.11 -2.05
CA ALA A 521 2.41 -24.95 -1.21
C ALA A 521 1.82 -25.18 0.18
N SER A 522 2.33 -24.46 1.18
CA SER A 522 1.80 -24.46 2.54
C SER A 522 1.40 -23.04 2.94
N ILE A 523 0.18 -22.90 3.44
CA ILE A 523 -0.36 -21.63 3.95
C ILE A 523 -1.02 -21.85 5.32
N ASP A 524 -1.17 -20.82 6.09
CA ASP A 524 -1.89 -20.71 7.35
C ASP A 524 -1.54 -21.80 8.41
N PRO A 525 -0.25 -21.91 8.80
CA PRO A 525 0.95 -21.18 8.44
C PRO A 525 1.76 -21.85 7.32
N ASN A 526 2.65 -21.06 6.67
CA ASN A 526 3.65 -21.64 5.78
C ASN A 526 4.78 -22.26 6.58
N ILE A 527 4.79 -23.59 6.67
CA ILE A 527 5.82 -24.38 7.37
C ILE A 527 6.96 -24.87 6.47
N GLN A 528 6.87 -24.67 5.15
CA GLN A 528 7.88 -25.14 4.18
C GLN A 528 9.12 -24.23 4.16
N ASN A 529 9.01 -22.98 4.59
CA ASN A 529 10.09 -22.00 4.52
C ASN A 529 10.89 -21.87 5.82
N ILE A 530 10.76 -22.80 6.77
CA ILE A 530 11.54 -22.82 8.00
C ILE A 530 13.02 -23.08 7.64
N PRO A 531 13.96 -22.23 8.06
CA PRO A 531 15.37 -22.38 7.73
C PRO A 531 15.93 -23.73 8.16
N VAL A 532 16.76 -24.34 7.30
CA VAL A 532 17.36 -25.66 7.54
C VAL A 532 18.86 -25.55 7.85
N ARG A 533 19.54 -24.55 7.28
CA ARG A 533 21.00 -24.47 7.28
C ARG A 533 21.57 -23.78 8.52
N SER A 534 20.87 -22.78 9.06
CA SER A 534 21.36 -22.07 10.26
C SER A 534 21.08 -22.87 11.53
N GLU A 535 21.96 -22.75 12.55
CA GLU A 535 21.75 -23.39 13.85
C GLU A 535 20.46 -22.97 14.51
N ARG A 536 20.08 -21.69 14.37
CA ARG A 536 18.81 -21.16 14.87
C ARG A 536 17.61 -21.75 14.14
N GLY A 537 17.73 -21.97 12.83
CA GLY A 537 16.71 -22.68 12.05
C GLY A 537 16.52 -24.12 12.51
N LYS A 538 17.60 -24.82 12.82
CA LYS A 538 17.54 -26.17 13.43
C LYS A 538 16.88 -26.15 14.79
N GLU A 539 17.16 -25.15 15.62
CA GLU A 539 16.53 -24.97 16.94
C GLU A 539 15.02 -24.70 16.82
N ILE A 540 14.58 -23.90 15.84
CA ILE A 540 13.14 -23.73 15.52
C ILE A 540 12.52 -25.05 15.07
N ARG A 541 13.21 -25.82 14.24
CA ARG A 541 12.72 -27.12 13.74
C ARG A 541 12.61 -28.16 14.85
N SER A 542 13.44 -28.11 15.90
CA SER A 542 13.36 -29.01 17.04
C SER A 542 12.09 -28.81 17.90
N ALA A 543 11.40 -27.67 17.72
CA ALA A 543 10.07 -27.45 18.32
C ALA A 543 8.95 -28.30 17.68
N PHE A 544 9.17 -28.81 16.47
CA PHE A 544 8.23 -29.75 15.85
C PHE A 544 8.51 -31.16 16.38
N VAL A 545 7.60 -31.67 17.16
CA VAL A 545 7.78 -32.92 17.91
C VAL A 545 6.78 -33.99 17.48
N ALA A 546 7.11 -35.24 17.74
CA ALA A 546 6.17 -36.33 17.57
C ALA A 546 5.30 -36.48 18.84
N LYS A 547 4.04 -36.89 18.68
CA LYS A 547 3.18 -37.29 19.79
C LYS A 547 3.87 -38.36 20.64
N LYS A 548 3.62 -38.37 21.95
CA LYS A 548 4.15 -39.39 22.86
C LYS A 548 3.87 -40.80 22.34
N GLY A 549 4.92 -41.59 22.21
CA GLY A 549 4.86 -42.95 21.67
C GLY A 549 5.01 -43.05 20.14
N TYR A 550 5.23 -41.93 19.46
CA TYR A 550 5.48 -41.85 18.03
C TYR A 550 6.88 -41.25 17.74
N VAL A 551 7.32 -41.37 16.52
CA VAL A 551 8.56 -40.77 16.02
C VAL A 551 8.29 -40.02 14.71
N LEU A 552 9.05 -38.96 14.45
CA LEU A 552 9.05 -38.33 13.12
C LEU A 552 9.97 -39.14 12.20
N VAL A 553 9.45 -39.47 11.02
CA VAL A 553 10.23 -40.15 9.97
C VAL A 553 10.30 -39.22 8.78
N ALA A 554 11.51 -38.90 8.33
CA ALA A 554 11.75 -38.11 7.13
C ALA A 554 12.28 -39.04 6.00
N CYS A 555 11.59 -38.99 4.87
CA CYS A 555 12.01 -39.70 3.65
C CYS A 555 12.19 -38.67 2.54
N ASP A 556 13.34 -38.67 1.88
CA ASP A 556 13.63 -37.77 0.77
C ASP A 556 14.37 -38.50 -0.35
N TYR A 557 14.08 -38.10 -1.59
CA TYR A 557 14.81 -38.63 -2.75
C TYR A 557 16.12 -37.88 -2.95
N SER A 558 17.23 -38.59 -3.01
CA SER A 558 18.54 -37.98 -3.27
C SER A 558 18.65 -37.51 -4.71
N GLN A 559 18.80 -36.18 -4.91
CA GLN A 559 19.11 -35.56 -6.20
C GLN A 559 18.09 -35.91 -7.30
N ILE A 560 16.77 -35.93 -6.97
CA ILE A 560 15.74 -36.44 -7.90
C ILE A 560 15.67 -35.60 -9.19
N GLU A 561 15.81 -34.28 -9.11
CA GLU A 561 15.75 -33.40 -10.27
C GLU A 561 16.89 -33.71 -11.27
N LEU A 562 18.12 -33.94 -10.79
CA LEU A 562 19.25 -34.32 -11.64
C LEU A 562 19.06 -35.68 -12.25
N ARG A 563 18.49 -36.65 -11.52
CA ARG A 563 18.18 -37.98 -12.05
C ARG A 563 17.14 -37.95 -13.14
N ILE A 564 16.08 -37.11 -12.95
CA ILE A 564 15.05 -36.91 -13.98
C ILE A 564 15.64 -36.20 -15.19
N ALA A 565 16.47 -35.17 -14.99
CA ALA A 565 17.13 -34.46 -16.08
C ALA A 565 18.01 -35.43 -16.91
N ALA A 566 18.81 -36.26 -16.25
CA ALA A 566 19.64 -37.28 -16.93
C ALA A 566 18.78 -38.31 -17.68
N MET A 567 17.65 -38.75 -17.11
CA MET A 567 16.72 -39.66 -17.76
C MET A 567 16.11 -39.05 -19.04
N ILE A 568 15.71 -37.78 -18.99
CA ILE A 568 15.07 -37.08 -20.12
C ILE A 568 16.10 -36.76 -21.19
N SER A 569 17.28 -36.26 -20.81
CA SER A 569 18.39 -35.94 -21.73
C SER A 569 19.08 -37.14 -22.30
N LYS A 570 18.89 -38.33 -21.69
CA LYS A 570 19.64 -39.58 -21.99
C LYS A 570 21.16 -39.43 -21.83
N ASP A 571 21.58 -38.54 -20.95
CA ASP A 571 22.97 -38.29 -20.60
C ASP A 571 23.43 -39.20 -19.45
#